data_2d7d476dd3d861f2965796d4c83dd9d0
#
_entry.id   2d7d476dd3d861f2965796d4c83dd9d0
#
_cell.length_a   1.000
_cell.length_b   1.000
_cell.length_c   1.000
_cell.angle_alpha   90.00
_cell.angle_beta   90.00
_cell.angle_gamma   90.00
#
_symmetry.space_group_name_H-M   'P 1'
#
loop_
_entity.id
_entity.type
_entity.pdbx_description
1 polymer ?
#
loop_
_entity_poly.entity_id
_entity_poly.type
_entity_poly.pdbx_seq_one_letter_code
_entity_poly.pdbx_strand_id
1 'polypeptide(L)'
;MDITKRNNLNPILKPCDFVPAIEGMEIACLLNPGVFMMDGRVGLVIRVAERPKQIDGKISFPIYTDEGFKVLEFDKNDPDLDASDPRVIKYKGQNYLTTLSYLRLAFSEDGVHFHEDVAYPPIFGSRPSESFGIEDCRVATMEDGYFLTFTEVSPVAVGVGMLETRDFKSFRHHGMIFPPHNKDCALFEEKIGDKYYAFHRPSSPELGGNYMWIAESPDRVHWGNHVCIATTRNGHFDSARLGAGAPPIKTSEGWLEIYHGATAENRYCLGAMLLDLNDPTRVLARSEQPIMEPIATYEQTGFFGNVVFSNGQIVDGDTIHLYYGASDEVICLADLSIQKVLNSLKS
;
A
#
# COMPACT_ATOMS: atom_id res chain seq x y z
N MET A 1 14.35 17.17 0.46
CA MET A 1 15.76 16.74 0.63
C MET A 1 15.75 15.27 1.02
N ASP A 2 16.22 14.38 0.15
CA ASP A 2 16.23 12.93 0.45
C ASP A 2 17.20 12.65 1.61
N ILE A 3 16.67 12.06 2.70
CA ILE A 3 17.42 11.75 3.92
C ILE A 3 17.54 10.24 4.16
N THR A 4 17.14 9.44 3.16
CA THR A 4 17.15 7.98 3.24
C THR A 4 18.50 7.39 2.89
N LYS A 5 18.81 6.24 3.46
CA LYS A 5 19.92 5.40 3.06
C LYS A 5 19.39 4.12 2.43
N ARG A 6 19.39 4.07 1.10
CA ARG A 6 18.99 2.87 0.35
C ARG A 6 19.92 1.70 0.60
N ASN A 7 19.36 0.50 0.74
CA ASN A 7 20.16 -0.71 0.87
C ASN A 7 20.92 -0.98 -0.44
N ASN A 8 22.17 -1.41 -0.34
CA ASN A 8 23.04 -1.67 -1.50
C ASN A 8 22.60 -2.90 -2.32
N LEU A 9 21.77 -3.78 -1.74
CA LEU A 9 21.23 -4.97 -2.40
C LEU A 9 19.89 -4.70 -3.11
N ASN A 10 19.41 -3.46 -3.12
CA ASN A 10 18.17 -3.12 -3.80
C ASN A 10 18.25 -3.37 -5.32
N PRO A 11 17.16 -3.88 -5.94
CA PRO A 11 15.92 -4.36 -5.31
C PRO A 11 16.13 -5.67 -4.53
N ILE A 12 15.54 -5.77 -3.32
CA ILE A 12 15.65 -6.97 -2.48
C ILE A 12 14.73 -8.10 -2.91
N LEU A 13 13.63 -7.78 -3.63
CA LEU A 13 12.72 -8.76 -4.26
C LEU A 13 12.24 -8.27 -5.62
N LYS A 14 12.14 -9.20 -6.57
CA LYS A 14 11.72 -8.97 -7.96
C LYS A 14 10.67 -9.99 -8.37
N PRO A 15 9.86 -9.72 -9.41
CA PRO A 15 8.88 -10.67 -9.94
C PRO A 15 9.45 -12.06 -10.26
N CYS A 16 10.68 -12.15 -10.75
CA CYS A 16 11.34 -13.43 -11.08
C CYS A 16 11.74 -14.27 -9.86
N ASP A 17 11.69 -13.73 -8.64
CA ASP A 17 11.99 -14.46 -7.42
C ASP A 17 10.80 -15.32 -6.95
N PHE A 18 9.63 -15.16 -7.58
CA PHE A 18 8.40 -15.84 -7.24
C PHE A 18 7.86 -16.66 -8.41
N VAL A 19 7.17 -17.75 -8.09
CA VAL A 19 6.43 -18.55 -9.08
C VAL A 19 4.97 -18.09 -9.08
N PRO A 20 4.33 -17.88 -10.26
CA PRO A 20 2.91 -17.54 -10.33
C PRO A 20 2.04 -18.54 -9.56
N ALA A 21 1.05 -18.03 -8.82
CA ALA A 21 0.11 -18.87 -8.09
C ALA A 21 -1.07 -19.31 -8.98
N ILE A 22 -1.32 -18.60 -10.08
CA ILE A 22 -2.40 -18.89 -11.02
C ILE A 22 -1.80 -19.49 -12.28
N GLU A 23 -2.28 -20.68 -12.66
CA GLU A 23 -1.81 -21.38 -13.86
C GLU A 23 -2.00 -20.53 -15.13
N GLY A 24 -0.98 -20.48 -15.99
CA GLY A 24 -0.98 -19.72 -17.23
C GLY A 24 -0.73 -18.22 -17.10
N MET A 25 -0.51 -17.73 -15.88
CA MET A 25 -0.16 -16.34 -15.61
C MET A 25 1.36 -16.11 -15.51
N GLU A 26 1.74 -14.86 -15.52
CA GLU A 26 3.07 -14.35 -15.15
C GLU A 26 2.94 -13.31 -14.05
N ILE A 27 3.93 -13.21 -13.15
CA ILE A 27 3.99 -12.15 -12.17
C ILE A 27 4.51 -10.90 -12.87
N ALA A 28 3.66 -9.87 -12.93
CA ALA A 28 4.01 -8.59 -13.52
C ALA A 28 4.73 -7.69 -12.51
N CYS A 29 4.26 -7.69 -11.25
CA CYS A 29 4.75 -6.76 -10.23
C CYS A 29 4.77 -7.40 -8.84
N LEU A 30 5.73 -6.97 -8.02
CA LEU A 30 5.70 -7.06 -6.57
C LEU A 30 5.58 -5.63 -6.02
N LEU A 31 4.57 -5.37 -5.18
CA LEU A 31 4.23 -4.02 -4.75
C LEU A 31 4.09 -3.91 -3.24
N ASN A 32 4.43 -2.76 -2.72
CA ASN A 32 3.98 -2.13 -1.48
C ASN A 32 3.72 -3.09 -0.31
N PRO A 33 4.75 -3.73 0.28
CA PRO A 33 4.53 -4.73 1.31
C PRO A 33 4.08 -4.11 2.63
N GLY A 34 3.08 -4.72 3.27
CA GLY A 34 2.89 -4.61 4.71
C GLY A 34 4.00 -5.38 5.43
N VAL A 35 4.39 -4.94 6.62
CA VAL A 35 5.53 -5.51 7.35
C VAL A 35 5.13 -5.85 8.78
N PHE A 36 5.66 -6.94 9.30
CA PHE A 36 5.44 -7.39 10.67
C PHE A 36 6.63 -8.19 11.21
N MET A 37 6.69 -8.34 12.53
CA MET A 37 7.63 -9.24 13.20
C MET A 37 6.88 -10.47 13.71
N MET A 38 7.40 -11.66 13.44
CA MET A 38 6.86 -12.91 13.97
C MET A 38 8.00 -13.91 14.23
N ASP A 39 8.05 -14.46 15.43
CA ASP A 39 9.04 -15.46 15.86
C ASP A 39 10.51 -15.03 15.60
N GLY A 40 10.80 -13.74 15.77
CA GLY A 40 12.12 -13.15 15.54
C GLY A 40 12.48 -12.91 14.08
N ARG A 41 11.57 -13.19 13.15
CA ARG A 41 11.74 -12.96 11.70
C ARG A 41 10.96 -11.73 11.25
N VAL A 42 11.49 -11.04 10.27
CA VAL A 42 10.74 -10.02 9.51
C VAL A 42 9.83 -10.71 8.50
N GLY A 43 8.54 -10.42 8.54
CA GLY A 43 7.56 -10.88 7.57
C GLY A 43 7.09 -9.75 6.67
N LEU A 44 6.97 -10.02 5.38
CA LEU A 44 6.36 -9.15 4.40
C LEU A 44 5.03 -9.73 3.93
N VAL A 45 3.97 -8.91 3.91
CA VAL A 45 2.72 -9.19 3.20
C VAL A 45 2.77 -8.43 1.89
N ILE A 46 3.17 -9.13 0.84
CA ILE A 46 3.48 -8.56 -0.46
C ILE A 46 2.23 -8.56 -1.33
N ARG A 47 1.88 -7.43 -1.93
CA ARG A 47 0.94 -7.40 -3.05
C ARG A 47 1.64 -7.96 -4.29
N VAL A 48 1.15 -9.09 -4.78
CA VAL A 48 1.59 -9.70 -6.03
C VAL A 48 0.53 -9.43 -7.09
N ALA A 49 0.96 -8.91 -8.23
CA ALA A 49 0.09 -8.66 -9.36
C ALA A 49 0.43 -9.63 -10.51
N GLU A 50 -0.51 -10.50 -10.86
CA GLU A 50 -0.39 -11.45 -11.96
C GLU A 50 -1.23 -11.05 -13.16
N ARG A 51 -0.76 -11.40 -14.33
CA ARG A 51 -1.49 -11.23 -15.59
C ARG A 51 -1.27 -12.42 -16.51
N PRO A 52 -2.18 -12.67 -17.47
CA PRO A 52 -1.93 -13.63 -18.54
C PRO A 52 -0.71 -13.24 -19.37
N LYS A 53 0.04 -14.22 -19.87
CA LYS A 53 1.08 -13.96 -20.86
C LYS A 53 0.47 -13.25 -22.06
N GLN A 54 1.06 -12.12 -22.44
CA GLN A 54 0.54 -11.29 -23.50
C GLN A 54 0.80 -11.94 -24.87
N ILE A 55 -0.19 -11.84 -25.78
CA ILE A 55 -0.16 -12.36 -27.14
C ILE A 55 -0.02 -11.18 -28.10
N ASP A 56 0.81 -11.33 -29.14
CA ASP A 56 0.98 -10.29 -30.14
C ASP A 56 -0.35 -9.87 -30.78
N GLY A 57 -0.56 -8.55 -30.89
CA GLY A 57 -1.78 -7.96 -31.42
C GLY A 57 -2.97 -7.95 -30.45
N LYS A 58 -2.86 -8.59 -29.30
CA LYS A 58 -3.92 -8.62 -28.27
C LYS A 58 -3.46 -8.02 -26.97
N ILE A 59 -4.43 -7.58 -26.17
CA ILE A 59 -4.27 -7.26 -24.76
C ILE A 59 -5.10 -8.26 -23.94
N SER A 60 -4.46 -8.94 -23.01
CA SER A 60 -5.08 -9.99 -22.21
C SER A 60 -4.98 -9.61 -20.74
N PHE A 61 -6.06 -9.76 -19.98
CA PHE A 61 -6.10 -9.49 -18.55
C PHE A 61 -7.07 -10.41 -17.82
N PRO A 62 -6.83 -10.67 -16.51
CA PRO A 62 -7.63 -11.59 -15.73
C PRO A 62 -8.85 -10.89 -15.15
N ILE A 63 -9.95 -11.62 -15.02
CA ILE A 63 -11.09 -11.28 -14.17
C ILE A 63 -11.40 -12.47 -13.26
N TYR A 64 -11.89 -12.17 -12.07
CA TYR A 64 -12.44 -13.18 -11.17
C TYR A 64 -13.97 -13.20 -11.30
N THR A 65 -14.54 -14.41 -11.47
CA THR A 65 -15.98 -14.64 -11.60
C THR A 65 -16.40 -15.74 -10.63
N ASP A 66 -17.70 -15.95 -10.47
CA ASP A 66 -18.23 -17.04 -9.64
C ASP A 66 -17.78 -18.44 -10.11
N GLU A 67 -17.32 -18.54 -11.37
CA GLU A 67 -16.78 -19.77 -11.97
C GLU A 67 -15.24 -19.86 -11.86
N GLY A 68 -14.59 -18.92 -11.16
CA GLY A 68 -13.14 -18.80 -11.03
C GLY A 68 -12.52 -17.75 -11.94
N PHE A 69 -11.21 -17.87 -12.17
CA PHE A 69 -10.47 -16.93 -13.02
C PHE A 69 -10.80 -17.13 -14.49
N LYS A 70 -11.05 -16.01 -15.19
CA LYS A 70 -11.20 -15.96 -16.64
C LYS A 70 -10.23 -14.96 -17.24
N VAL A 71 -9.79 -15.20 -18.46
CA VAL A 71 -8.96 -14.27 -19.23
C VAL A 71 -9.84 -13.62 -20.28
N LEU A 72 -9.86 -12.29 -20.28
CA LEU A 72 -10.44 -11.49 -21.35
C LEU A 72 -9.33 -11.09 -22.32
N GLU A 73 -9.64 -11.11 -23.62
CA GLU A 73 -8.72 -10.72 -24.70
C GLU A 73 -9.39 -9.73 -25.62
N PHE A 74 -8.71 -8.61 -25.87
CA PHE A 74 -9.14 -7.58 -26.81
C PHE A 74 -8.07 -7.37 -27.89
N ASP A 75 -8.51 -7.03 -29.10
CA ASP A 75 -7.59 -6.61 -30.17
C ASP A 75 -7.00 -5.24 -29.81
N LYS A 76 -5.68 -5.10 -29.89
CA LYS A 76 -5.00 -3.83 -29.61
C LYS A 76 -5.41 -2.70 -30.55
N ASN A 77 -5.94 -3.04 -31.73
CA ASN A 77 -6.39 -2.08 -32.73
C ASN A 77 -7.91 -1.80 -32.65
N ASP A 78 -8.62 -2.36 -31.68
CA ASP A 78 -10.05 -2.07 -31.49
C ASP A 78 -10.23 -0.58 -31.16
N PRO A 79 -11.02 0.18 -31.95
CA PRO A 79 -11.18 1.61 -31.74
C PRO A 79 -11.89 1.98 -30.41
N ASP A 80 -12.59 1.04 -29.78
CA ASP A 80 -13.25 1.23 -28.50
C ASP A 80 -12.30 0.93 -27.31
N LEU A 81 -11.06 0.52 -27.59
CA LEU A 81 -10.05 0.16 -26.57
C LEU A 81 -9.16 1.37 -26.26
N ASP A 82 -9.14 1.80 -25.00
CA ASP A 82 -8.13 2.72 -24.45
C ASP A 82 -7.22 1.96 -23.47
N ALA A 83 -5.96 1.76 -23.89
CA ALA A 83 -4.90 1.12 -23.12
C ALA A 83 -3.71 2.07 -22.88
N SER A 84 -3.99 3.36 -22.78
CA SER A 84 -2.96 4.40 -22.54
C SER A 84 -2.37 4.37 -21.13
N ASP A 85 -3.13 3.89 -20.14
CA ASP A 85 -2.64 3.62 -18.78
C ASP A 85 -2.29 2.13 -18.65
N PRO A 86 -1.04 1.76 -18.29
CA PRO A 86 -0.65 0.35 -18.15
C PRO A 86 -1.40 -0.40 -17.04
N ARG A 87 -2.08 0.31 -16.15
CA ARG A 87 -2.81 -0.26 -15.00
C ARG A 87 -4.29 -0.50 -15.29
N VAL A 88 -4.87 0.26 -16.20
CA VAL A 88 -6.33 0.28 -16.45
C VAL A 88 -6.62 0.26 -17.94
N ILE A 89 -7.43 -0.71 -18.36
CA ILE A 89 -8.00 -0.78 -19.70
C ILE A 89 -9.42 -0.23 -19.65
N LYS A 90 -9.74 0.69 -20.58
CA LYS A 90 -11.13 1.12 -20.80
C LYS A 90 -11.64 0.50 -22.10
N TYR A 91 -12.76 -0.18 -22.02
CA TYR A 91 -13.40 -0.80 -23.17
C TYR A 91 -14.91 -0.64 -23.10
N LYS A 92 -15.50 0.01 -24.11
CA LYS A 92 -16.95 0.26 -24.20
C LYS A 92 -17.59 0.82 -22.93
N GLY A 93 -16.89 1.78 -22.29
CA GLY A 93 -17.35 2.45 -21.08
C GLY A 93 -17.13 1.69 -19.78
N GLN A 94 -16.50 0.51 -19.83
CA GLN A 94 -16.09 -0.25 -18.63
C GLN A 94 -14.59 -0.15 -18.39
N ASN A 95 -14.19 -0.09 -17.12
CA ASN A 95 -12.79 -0.12 -16.69
C ASN A 95 -12.44 -1.53 -16.24
N TYR A 96 -11.25 -1.99 -16.63
CA TYR A 96 -10.67 -3.27 -16.22
C TYR A 96 -9.25 -3.05 -15.73
N LEU A 97 -8.82 -3.81 -14.71
CA LEU A 97 -7.43 -3.84 -14.31
C LEU A 97 -6.62 -4.77 -15.21
N THR A 98 -5.40 -4.36 -15.54
CA THR A 98 -4.50 -5.17 -16.39
C THR A 98 -3.91 -6.37 -15.66
N THR A 99 -3.98 -6.37 -14.34
CA THR A 99 -3.46 -7.41 -13.45
C THR A 99 -4.49 -7.76 -12.39
N LEU A 100 -4.41 -8.98 -11.85
CA LEU A 100 -5.11 -9.39 -10.64
C LEU A 100 -4.14 -9.34 -9.46
N SER A 101 -4.49 -8.58 -8.44
CA SER A 101 -3.70 -8.45 -7.22
C SER A 101 -4.21 -9.37 -6.11
N TYR A 102 -3.26 -9.98 -5.39
CA TYR A 102 -3.50 -10.79 -4.19
C TYR A 102 -2.27 -10.68 -3.27
N LEU A 103 -2.32 -11.28 -2.07
CA LEU A 103 -1.25 -11.14 -1.09
C LEU A 103 -0.46 -12.44 -0.94
N ARG A 104 0.87 -12.33 -0.81
CA ARG A 104 1.79 -13.44 -0.48
C ARG A 104 2.71 -13.04 0.65
N LEU A 105 3.15 -14.06 1.40
CA LEU A 105 4.04 -13.86 2.52
C LEU A 105 5.47 -14.29 2.18
N ALA A 106 6.43 -13.48 2.61
CA ALA A 106 7.85 -13.82 2.58
C ALA A 106 8.49 -13.48 3.93
N PHE A 107 9.47 -14.26 4.35
CA PHE A 107 10.12 -14.12 5.65
C PHE A 107 11.62 -13.97 5.51
N SER A 108 12.23 -13.26 6.46
CA SER A 108 13.68 -13.04 6.53
C SER A 108 14.18 -13.05 7.97
N GLU A 109 15.33 -13.68 8.19
CA GLU A 109 16.05 -13.68 9.48
C GLU A 109 16.87 -12.39 9.66
N ASP A 110 17.31 -11.76 8.57
CA ASP A 110 18.18 -10.59 8.58
C ASP A 110 17.53 -9.29 8.07
N GLY A 111 16.26 -9.38 7.68
CA GLY A 111 15.49 -8.25 7.15
C GLY A 111 15.86 -7.84 5.72
N VAL A 112 16.72 -8.60 5.02
CA VAL A 112 17.19 -8.28 3.66
C VAL A 112 16.96 -9.44 2.68
N HIS A 113 17.29 -10.66 3.09
CA HIS A 113 17.13 -11.87 2.27
C HIS A 113 15.81 -12.56 2.62
N PHE A 114 14.84 -12.41 1.74
CA PHE A 114 13.47 -12.92 1.92
C PHE A 114 13.23 -14.17 1.11
N HIS A 115 12.47 -15.10 1.69
CA HIS A 115 12.03 -16.33 1.05
C HIS A 115 10.56 -16.59 1.35
N GLU A 116 9.83 -17.12 0.36
CA GLU A 116 8.48 -17.63 0.60
C GLU A 116 8.55 -18.88 1.49
N ASP A 117 7.54 -19.04 2.34
CA ASP A 117 7.35 -20.23 3.14
C ASP A 117 6.03 -20.90 2.71
N VAL A 118 6.14 -22.13 2.18
CA VAL A 118 5.00 -22.92 1.69
C VAL A 118 3.92 -23.20 2.75
N ALA A 119 4.24 -22.99 4.03
CA ALA A 119 3.28 -23.08 5.12
C ALA A 119 2.26 -21.92 5.13
N TYR A 120 2.49 -20.88 4.33
CA TYR A 120 1.65 -19.68 4.23
C TYR A 120 1.11 -19.53 2.80
N PRO A 121 -0.09 -20.05 2.53
CA PRO A 121 -0.66 -19.99 1.17
C PRO A 121 -0.97 -18.54 0.75
N PRO A 122 -1.07 -18.28 -0.55
CA PRO A 122 -1.53 -16.99 -1.07
C PRO A 122 -2.92 -16.62 -0.52
N ILE A 123 -3.11 -15.33 -0.23
CA ILE A 123 -4.37 -14.77 0.26
C ILE A 123 -5.04 -14.06 -0.92
N PHE A 124 -6.06 -14.68 -1.49
CA PHE A 124 -6.88 -14.12 -2.56
C PHE A 124 -8.07 -13.36 -2.00
N GLY A 125 -8.65 -12.47 -2.82
CA GLY A 125 -9.98 -11.94 -2.56
C GLY A 125 -11.01 -13.06 -2.47
N SER A 126 -11.93 -12.95 -1.51
CA SER A 126 -12.91 -14.00 -1.20
C SER A 126 -14.35 -13.48 -1.24
N ARG A 127 -14.56 -12.21 -1.56
CA ARG A 127 -15.85 -11.53 -1.54
C ARG A 127 -16.15 -10.86 -2.90
N PRO A 128 -17.43 -10.61 -3.23
CA PRO A 128 -17.76 -9.87 -4.46
C PRO A 128 -17.11 -8.48 -4.57
N SER A 129 -16.92 -7.79 -3.43
CA SER A 129 -16.19 -6.51 -3.36
C SER A 129 -14.69 -6.61 -3.65
N GLU A 130 -14.13 -7.82 -3.74
CA GLU A 130 -12.72 -8.14 -3.96
C GLU A 130 -12.49 -8.80 -5.33
N SER A 131 -13.49 -8.77 -6.23
CA SER A 131 -13.47 -9.52 -7.48
C SER A 131 -12.40 -9.09 -8.49
N PHE A 132 -11.86 -7.88 -8.36
CA PHE A 132 -10.69 -7.40 -9.11
C PHE A 132 -9.39 -7.50 -8.30
N GLY A 133 -9.45 -8.17 -7.14
CA GLY A 133 -8.33 -8.41 -6.25
C GLY A 133 -8.33 -7.57 -4.99
N ILE A 134 -7.30 -7.80 -4.18
CA ILE A 134 -6.99 -7.08 -2.93
C ILE A 134 -5.60 -6.47 -3.05
N GLU A 135 -5.47 -5.21 -2.61
CA GLU A 135 -4.29 -4.40 -2.88
C GLU A 135 -3.72 -3.75 -1.61
N ASP A 136 -2.44 -3.44 -1.64
CA ASP A 136 -1.75 -2.49 -0.76
C ASP A 136 -2.01 -2.73 0.73
N CYS A 137 -1.69 -3.93 1.20
CA CYS A 137 -1.87 -4.34 2.58
C CYS A 137 -0.97 -3.54 3.54
N ARG A 138 -1.54 -3.10 4.68
CA ARG A 138 -0.81 -2.63 5.86
C ARG A 138 -1.07 -3.59 7.01
N VAL A 139 -0.05 -3.86 7.79
CA VAL A 139 -0.16 -4.75 8.96
C VAL A 139 0.03 -3.93 10.23
N ALA A 140 -0.96 -3.91 11.09
CA ALA A 140 -0.85 -3.38 12.44
C ALA A 140 -0.68 -4.53 13.43
N THR A 141 0.38 -4.47 14.23
CA THR A 141 0.68 -5.45 15.27
C THR A 141 0.14 -4.97 16.60
N MET A 142 -0.79 -5.70 17.20
CA MET A 142 -1.42 -5.37 18.47
C MET A 142 -1.28 -6.54 19.46
N GLU A 143 -1.57 -6.32 20.75
CA GLU A 143 -1.48 -7.37 21.77
C GLU A 143 -2.32 -8.62 21.47
N ASP A 144 -3.47 -8.44 20.80
CA ASP A 144 -4.42 -9.50 20.49
C ASP A 144 -4.24 -10.13 19.09
N GLY A 145 -3.31 -9.65 18.28
CA GLY A 145 -3.00 -10.23 16.96
C GLY A 145 -2.55 -9.21 15.93
N TYR A 146 -2.58 -9.65 14.67
CA TYR A 146 -2.25 -8.83 13.51
C TYR A 146 -3.52 -8.44 12.77
N PHE A 147 -3.62 -7.17 12.41
CA PHE A 147 -4.74 -6.58 11.68
C PHE A 147 -4.24 -6.08 10.33
N LEU A 148 -4.73 -6.73 9.27
CA LEU A 148 -4.35 -6.45 7.89
C LEU A 148 -5.43 -5.60 7.26
N THR A 149 -5.17 -4.32 6.99
CA THR A 149 -6.05 -3.48 6.18
C THR A 149 -5.57 -3.50 4.74
N PHE A 150 -6.49 -3.59 3.80
CA PHE A 150 -6.18 -3.65 2.37
C PHE A 150 -7.27 -2.96 1.55
N THR A 151 -6.94 -2.60 0.33
CA THR A 151 -7.91 -2.06 -0.62
C THR A 151 -8.65 -3.21 -1.30
N GLU A 152 -9.97 -3.26 -1.14
CA GLU A 152 -10.88 -4.13 -1.90
C GLU A 152 -11.19 -3.47 -3.24
N VAL A 153 -11.02 -4.19 -4.35
CA VAL A 153 -11.27 -3.67 -5.70
C VAL A 153 -12.30 -4.53 -6.42
N SER A 154 -13.31 -3.88 -6.98
CA SER A 154 -14.37 -4.51 -7.75
C SER A 154 -14.91 -3.57 -8.83
N PRO A 155 -15.72 -4.07 -9.80
CA PRO A 155 -16.37 -3.22 -10.80
C PRO A 155 -17.29 -2.14 -10.21
N VAL A 156 -17.79 -2.35 -8.99
CA VAL A 156 -18.76 -1.43 -8.38
C VAL A 156 -18.11 -0.42 -7.46
N ALA A 157 -16.93 -0.72 -6.91
CA ALA A 157 -16.31 0.19 -5.96
C ALA A 157 -14.89 -0.21 -5.54
N VAL A 158 -14.24 0.76 -4.89
CA VAL A 158 -12.97 0.61 -4.17
C VAL A 158 -13.23 0.98 -2.72
N GLY A 159 -12.99 0.04 -1.80
CA GLY A 159 -13.18 0.23 -0.36
C GLY A 159 -12.01 -0.34 0.44
N VAL A 160 -12.10 -0.32 1.76
CA VAL A 160 -11.09 -0.90 2.64
C VAL A 160 -11.66 -2.11 3.36
N GLY A 161 -11.02 -3.27 3.15
CA GLY A 161 -11.26 -4.50 3.89
C GLY A 161 -10.30 -4.68 5.06
N MET A 162 -10.66 -5.57 5.99
CA MET A 162 -9.79 -5.94 7.09
C MET A 162 -9.84 -7.45 7.39
N LEU A 163 -8.63 -8.04 7.51
CA LEU A 163 -8.41 -9.38 8.05
C LEU A 163 -7.74 -9.29 9.41
N GLU A 164 -8.11 -10.21 10.31
CA GLU A 164 -7.47 -10.43 11.59
C GLU A 164 -6.85 -11.83 11.62
N THR A 165 -5.63 -11.95 12.15
CA THR A 165 -4.93 -13.21 12.28
C THR A 165 -3.97 -13.20 13.48
N ARG A 166 -3.60 -14.41 13.96
CA ARG A 166 -2.54 -14.58 14.96
C ARG A 166 -1.34 -15.37 14.41
N ASP A 167 -1.52 -16.00 13.26
CA ASP A 167 -0.58 -16.98 12.73
C ASP A 167 -0.36 -16.87 11.21
N PHE A 168 -1.02 -15.94 10.54
CA PHE A 168 -1.03 -15.77 9.08
C PHE A 168 -1.41 -17.03 8.28
N LYS A 169 -2.06 -18.00 8.93
CA LYS A 169 -2.58 -19.24 8.34
C LYS A 169 -4.10 -19.30 8.39
N SER A 170 -4.66 -18.75 9.46
CA SER A 170 -6.10 -18.61 9.65
C SER A 170 -6.48 -17.14 9.78
N PHE A 171 -7.55 -16.74 9.09
CA PHE A 171 -7.99 -15.35 9.04
C PHE A 171 -9.45 -15.22 9.42
N ARG A 172 -9.75 -14.21 10.23
CA ARG A 172 -11.10 -13.71 10.42
C ARG A 172 -11.31 -12.49 9.52
N HIS A 173 -12.25 -12.56 8.60
CA HIS A 173 -12.59 -11.45 7.73
C HIS A 173 -13.66 -10.56 8.39
N HIS A 174 -13.35 -9.28 8.61
CA HIS A 174 -14.26 -8.30 9.20
C HIS A 174 -15.16 -7.61 8.17
N GLY A 175 -14.90 -7.83 6.87
CA GLY A 175 -15.60 -7.16 5.79
C GLY A 175 -15.02 -5.79 5.48
N MET A 176 -15.79 -5.00 4.74
CA MET A 176 -15.42 -3.63 4.39
C MET A 176 -15.62 -2.72 5.60
N ILE A 177 -14.53 -2.17 6.12
CA ILE A 177 -14.53 -1.29 7.30
C ILE A 177 -14.61 0.20 6.94
N PHE A 178 -14.19 0.59 5.71
CA PHE A 178 -14.45 1.92 5.16
C PHE A 178 -15.13 1.78 3.79
N PRO A 179 -16.31 2.39 3.63
CA PRO A 179 -17.08 2.28 2.39
C PRO A 179 -16.44 3.04 1.23
N PRO A 180 -16.88 2.77 0.00
CA PRO A 180 -16.40 3.43 -1.20
C PRO A 180 -16.66 4.94 -1.22
N HIS A 181 -15.83 5.71 -1.88
CA HIS A 181 -14.53 5.35 -2.45
C HIS A 181 -13.43 5.61 -1.44
N ASN A 182 -12.71 4.59 -0.99
CA ASN A 182 -11.72 4.71 0.09
C ASN A 182 -10.55 3.75 -0.09
N LYS A 183 -9.36 4.12 0.40
CA LYS A 183 -8.14 3.31 0.43
C LYS A 183 -7.10 3.87 1.42
N ASP A 184 -5.88 3.34 1.37
CA ASP A 184 -4.73 3.78 2.17
C ASP A 184 -5.03 3.82 3.67
N CYS A 185 -5.63 2.75 4.18
CA CYS A 185 -5.96 2.64 5.61
C CYS A 185 -4.77 2.09 6.40
N ALA A 186 -4.30 2.86 7.38
CA ALA A 186 -3.29 2.44 8.34
C ALA A 186 -3.82 2.60 9.76
N LEU A 187 -3.85 1.50 10.52
CA LEU A 187 -4.27 1.48 11.92
C LEU A 187 -3.15 1.96 12.82
N PHE A 188 -3.49 2.68 13.89
CA PHE A 188 -2.59 2.87 15.02
C PHE A 188 -2.48 1.55 15.79
N GLU A 189 -1.28 1.16 16.20
CA GLU A 189 -1.03 -0.14 16.83
C GLU A 189 -1.44 -0.22 18.30
N GLU A 190 -1.82 0.91 18.89
CA GLU A 190 -2.35 0.98 20.25
C GLU A 190 -3.54 1.94 20.35
N LYS A 191 -4.30 1.81 21.42
CA LYS A 191 -5.36 2.77 21.75
C LYS A 191 -4.77 4.09 22.22
N ILE A 192 -5.46 5.19 21.85
CA ILE A 192 -5.25 6.50 22.46
C ILE A 192 -6.49 6.78 23.32
N GLY A 193 -6.31 6.79 24.64
CA GLY A 193 -7.43 6.73 25.57
C GLY A 193 -8.13 5.37 25.49
N ASP A 194 -9.42 5.38 25.20
CA ASP A 194 -10.25 4.18 25.06
C ASP A 194 -10.56 3.78 23.60
N LYS A 195 -9.97 4.49 22.62
CA LYS A 195 -10.30 4.37 21.21
C LYS A 195 -9.13 3.91 20.35
N TYR A 196 -9.46 3.19 19.27
CA TYR A 196 -8.56 2.93 18.17
C TYR A 196 -8.66 4.06 17.13
N TYR A 197 -7.57 4.31 16.41
CA TYR A 197 -7.50 5.29 15.33
C TYR A 197 -7.00 4.66 14.04
N ALA A 198 -7.43 5.21 12.93
CA ALA A 198 -6.97 4.81 11.60
C ALA A 198 -6.88 6.02 10.69
N PHE A 199 -5.82 6.08 9.89
CA PHE A 199 -5.79 6.90 8.70
C PHE A 199 -6.59 6.24 7.58
N HIS A 200 -7.21 7.04 6.74
CA HIS A 200 -7.84 6.58 5.52
C HIS A 200 -7.89 7.70 4.48
N ARG A 201 -8.17 7.35 3.23
CA ARG A 201 -8.23 8.30 2.13
C ARG A 201 -9.50 8.14 1.31
N PRO A 202 -10.58 8.84 1.66
CA PRO A 202 -11.70 8.97 0.76
C PRO A 202 -11.30 9.76 -0.48
N SER A 203 -11.86 9.41 -1.63
CA SER A 203 -11.61 10.09 -2.90
C SER A 203 -12.91 10.66 -3.42
N SER A 204 -12.89 11.95 -3.79
CA SER A 204 -14.02 12.60 -4.44
C SER A 204 -13.54 13.26 -5.74
N PRO A 205 -14.21 12.99 -6.87
CA PRO A 205 -13.84 13.61 -8.15
C PRO A 205 -14.35 15.05 -8.31
N GLU A 206 -15.34 15.48 -7.51
CA GLU A 206 -15.99 16.78 -7.66
C GLU A 206 -15.57 17.78 -6.59
N LEU A 207 -16.02 17.57 -5.35
CA LEU A 207 -15.64 18.39 -4.19
C LEU A 207 -14.76 17.58 -3.24
N GLY A 208 -13.72 18.19 -2.71
CA GLY A 208 -12.71 17.53 -1.92
C GLY A 208 -11.52 17.11 -2.80
N GLY A 209 -11.01 15.90 -2.58
CA GLY A 209 -9.85 15.38 -3.30
C GLY A 209 -9.32 14.11 -2.65
N ASN A 210 -8.09 13.76 -3.01
CA ASN A 210 -7.38 12.62 -2.44
C ASN A 210 -6.63 13.06 -1.17
N TYR A 211 -7.39 13.33 -0.10
CA TYR A 211 -6.91 13.89 1.16
C TYR A 211 -6.76 12.82 2.24
N MET A 212 -5.89 13.05 3.19
CA MET A 212 -5.70 12.17 4.33
C MET A 212 -6.65 12.52 5.47
N TRP A 213 -7.39 11.52 5.90
CA TRP A 213 -8.36 11.60 6.97
C TRP A 213 -7.96 10.67 8.10
N ILE A 214 -8.45 10.96 9.30
CA ILE A 214 -8.37 10.08 10.47
C ILE A 214 -9.77 9.80 10.98
N ALA A 215 -9.99 8.60 11.50
CA ALA A 215 -11.23 8.18 12.13
C ALA A 215 -10.93 7.47 13.45
N GLU A 216 -11.92 7.45 14.36
CA GLU A 216 -11.85 6.70 15.60
C GLU A 216 -12.83 5.53 15.63
N SER A 217 -12.52 4.51 16.43
CA SER A 217 -13.33 3.31 16.58
C SER A 217 -13.26 2.76 17.99
N PRO A 218 -14.36 2.22 18.56
CA PRO A 218 -14.32 1.47 19.81
C PRO A 218 -13.79 0.04 19.65
N ASP A 219 -13.82 -0.54 18.43
CA ASP A 219 -13.65 -1.97 18.19
C ASP A 219 -12.86 -2.32 16.89
N ARG A 220 -12.29 -1.32 16.20
CA ARG A 220 -11.55 -1.45 14.91
C ARG A 220 -12.41 -1.79 13.68
N VAL A 221 -13.70 -1.99 13.86
CA VAL A 221 -14.66 -2.35 12.79
C VAL A 221 -15.63 -1.20 12.48
N HIS A 222 -16.17 -0.57 13.54
CA HIS A 222 -17.10 0.54 13.41
C HIS A 222 -16.36 1.87 13.56
N TRP A 223 -16.21 2.60 12.46
CA TRP A 223 -15.45 3.85 12.39
C TRP A 223 -16.36 5.07 12.33
N GLY A 224 -15.97 6.12 13.05
CA GLY A 224 -16.71 7.39 13.10
C GLY A 224 -15.81 8.58 13.39
N ASN A 225 -16.41 9.74 13.61
CA ASN A 225 -15.72 11.00 13.92
C ASN A 225 -14.57 11.31 12.93
N HIS A 226 -14.87 11.18 11.63
CA HIS A 226 -13.92 11.39 10.56
C HIS A 226 -13.46 12.85 10.47
N VAL A 227 -12.15 13.10 10.52
CA VAL A 227 -11.52 14.41 10.43
C VAL A 227 -10.51 14.43 9.28
N CYS A 228 -10.61 15.42 8.38
CA CYS A 228 -9.58 15.67 7.37
C CYS A 228 -8.37 16.31 8.05
N ILE A 229 -7.23 15.62 8.08
CA ILE A 229 -6.01 16.09 8.76
C ILE A 229 -4.99 16.70 7.81
N ALA A 230 -5.03 16.34 6.53
CA ALA A 230 -4.14 16.93 5.53
C ALA A 230 -4.76 16.94 4.14
N THR A 231 -4.60 18.06 3.45
CA THR A 231 -5.01 18.29 2.05
C THR A 231 -3.79 18.37 1.15
N THR A 232 -4.00 18.31 -0.17
CA THR A 232 -2.97 18.55 -1.17
C THR A 232 -2.44 19.99 -1.11
N ARG A 233 -1.20 20.23 -1.54
CA ARG A 233 -0.54 21.54 -1.53
C ARG A 233 0.01 21.87 -2.91
N ASN A 234 -0.46 22.96 -3.50
CA ASN A 234 0.01 23.40 -4.81
C ASN A 234 1.53 23.67 -4.80
N GLY A 235 2.23 23.17 -5.82
CA GLY A 235 3.67 23.36 -5.97
C GLY A 235 4.54 22.45 -5.10
N HIS A 236 3.91 21.55 -4.31
CA HIS A 236 4.63 20.56 -3.49
C HIS A 236 4.55 19.16 -4.10
N PHE A 237 5.34 18.22 -3.55
CA PHE A 237 5.36 16.82 -3.99
C PHE A 237 4.04 16.07 -3.77
N ASP A 238 3.16 16.61 -2.95
CA ASP A 238 1.84 16.08 -2.59
C ASP A 238 0.69 16.95 -3.16
N SER A 239 0.89 17.51 -4.36
CA SER A 239 -0.04 18.45 -4.98
C SER A 239 -1.30 17.82 -5.57
N ALA A 240 -1.29 16.51 -5.91
CA ALA A 240 -2.43 15.84 -6.52
C ALA A 240 -3.11 14.84 -5.58
N ARG A 241 -2.34 14.19 -4.71
CA ARG A 241 -2.85 13.23 -3.73
C ARG A 241 -1.85 12.99 -2.61
N LEU A 242 -2.37 12.52 -1.47
CA LEU A 242 -1.59 12.03 -0.36
C LEU A 242 -2.38 10.94 0.39
N GLY A 243 -1.68 10.04 1.05
CA GLY A 243 -2.29 8.96 1.82
C GLY A 243 -1.29 8.33 2.79
N ALA A 244 -1.80 7.60 3.76
CA ALA A 244 -0.98 6.95 4.77
C ALA A 244 -0.03 5.90 4.17
N GLY A 245 1.14 5.78 4.77
CA GLY A 245 2.06 4.67 4.56
C GLY A 245 1.78 3.50 5.50
N ALA A 246 2.77 3.14 6.33
CA ALA A 246 2.67 2.13 7.38
C ALA A 246 1.90 2.65 8.62
N PRO A 247 1.58 1.79 9.61
CA PRO A 247 1.13 2.26 10.92
C PRO A 247 2.07 3.33 11.50
N PRO A 248 1.55 4.41 12.11
CA PRO A 248 2.38 5.50 12.60
C PRO A 248 3.25 5.09 13.80
N ILE A 249 4.43 5.66 13.89
CA ILE A 249 5.41 5.40 14.94
C ILE A 249 5.15 6.31 16.15
N LYS A 250 4.97 5.73 17.33
CA LYS A 250 4.91 6.49 18.56
C LYS A 250 6.29 6.97 18.95
N THR A 251 6.46 8.28 19.11
CA THR A 251 7.69 8.91 19.57
C THR A 251 7.42 9.76 20.82
N SER A 252 8.45 10.25 21.49
CA SER A 252 8.29 11.18 22.62
C SER A 252 7.73 12.56 22.20
N GLU A 253 7.79 12.90 20.90
CA GLU A 253 7.34 14.20 20.38
C GLU A 253 5.94 14.13 19.77
N GLY A 254 5.42 12.94 19.47
CA GLY A 254 4.14 12.73 18.80
C GLY A 254 4.07 11.41 18.04
N TRP A 255 2.97 11.19 17.32
CA TRP A 255 2.83 10.11 16.36
C TRP A 255 3.46 10.52 15.03
N LEU A 256 4.54 9.85 14.65
CA LEU A 256 5.23 10.08 13.38
C LEU A 256 4.64 9.21 12.30
N GLU A 257 4.04 9.83 11.30
CA GLU A 257 3.54 9.19 10.08
C GLU A 257 4.47 9.46 8.92
N ILE A 258 4.89 8.39 8.20
CA ILE A 258 5.57 8.48 6.91
C ILE A 258 4.52 8.24 5.83
N TYR A 259 4.07 9.32 5.19
CA TYR A 259 3.01 9.28 4.21
C TYR A 259 3.55 9.41 2.78
N HIS A 260 2.78 8.94 1.79
CA HIS A 260 3.08 9.18 0.38
C HIS A 260 2.33 10.40 -0.15
N GLY A 261 2.99 11.15 -1.01
CA GLY A 261 2.39 12.21 -1.80
C GLY A 261 2.72 12.04 -3.27
N ALA A 262 1.83 12.50 -4.16
CA ALA A 262 2.08 12.48 -5.60
C ALA A 262 1.73 13.81 -6.26
N THR A 263 2.46 14.13 -7.33
CA THR A 263 2.16 15.24 -8.24
C THR A 263 1.14 14.82 -9.31
N ALA A 264 0.65 15.78 -10.09
CA ALA A 264 -0.24 15.52 -11.21
C ALA A 264 0.40 14.62 -12.29
N GLU A 265 1.73 14.67 -12.42
CA GLU A 265 2.53 13.82 -13.31
C GLU A 265 2.78 12.42 -12.75
N ASN A 266 2.13 12.08 -11.64
CA ASN A 266 2.28 10.81 -10.94
C ASN A 266 3.71 10.53 -10.42
N ARG A 267 4.48 11.55 -10.07
CA ARG A 267 5.73 11.36 -9.33
C ARG A 267 5.39 11.18 -7.85
N TYR A 268 5.63 9.98 -7.34
CA TYR A 268 5.38 9.62 -5.94
C TYR A 268 6.62 9.77 -5.07
N CYS A 269 6.46 10.49 -3.98
CA CYS A 269 7.50 10.72 -2.97
C CYS A 269 6.95 10.39 -1.58
N LEU A 270 7.84 10.21 -0.60
CA LEU A 270 7.44 10.10 0.81
C LEU A 270 7.71 11.40 1.55
N GLY A 271 6.78 11.78 2.39
CA GLY A 271 6.86 12.87 3.35
C GLY A 271 6.68 12.36 4.78
N ALA A 272 6.80 13.25 5.74
CA ALA A 272 6.56 12.95 7.14
C ALA A 272 5.56 13.94 7.76
N MET A 273 4.79 13.46 8.73
CA MET A 273 3.83 14.23 9.49
C MET A 273 3.92 13.83 10.97
N LEU A 274 3.88 14.80 11.85
CA LEU A 274 3.85 14.60 13.30
C LEU A 274 2.48 14.99 13.83
N LEU A 275 1.86 14.09 14.61
CA LEU A 275 0.55 14.34 15.22
C LEU A 275 0.68 14.32 16.76
N ASP A 276 -0.26 14.98 17.42
CA ASP A 276 -0.30 15.03 18.88
C ASP A 276 -0.52 13.63 19.49
N LEU A 277 0.17 13.33 20.58
CA LEU A 277 0.11 12.02 21.24
C LEU A 277 -1.27 11.68 21.82
N ASN A 278 -1.99 12.68 22.31
CA ASN A 278 -3.26 12.50 23.00
C ASN A 278 -4.47 12.79 22.10
N ASP A 279 -4.27 13.60 21.05
CA ASP A 279 -5.27 13.95 20.06
C ASP A 279 -4.67 13.85 18.66
N PRO A 280 -4.67 12.66 18.05
CA PRO A 280 -4.02 12.44 16.75
C PRO A 280 -4.75 13.14 15.58
N THR A 281 -5.86 13.82 15.84
CA THR A 281 -6.50 14.68 14.84
C THR A 281 -5.75 16.00 14.65
N ARG A 282 -4.84 16.34 15.57
CA ARG A 282 -4.03 17.55 15.52
C ARG A 282 -2.68 17.29 14.87
N VAL A 283 -2.47 17.84 13.69
CA VAL A 283 -1.16 17.84 13.02
C VAL A 283 -0.29 18.93 13.65
N LEU A 284 0.85 18.52 14.20
CA LEU A 284 1.84 19.42 14.84
C LEU A 284 2.84 19.94 13.81
N ALA A 285 3.24 19.10 12.85
CA ALA A 285 4.17 19.45 11.79
C ALA A 285 3.96 18.55 10.56
N ARG A 286 4.34 19.04 9.36
CA ARG A 286 4.32 18.30 8.10
C ARG A 286 5.49 18.76 7.24
N SER A 287 6.23 17.82 6.65
CA SER A 287 7.41 18.11 5.86
C SER A 287 7.09 18.99 4.64
N GLU A 288 7.86 20.06 4.43
CA GLU A 288 7.76 20.92 3.26
C GLU A 288 8.37 20.27 2.01
N GLN A 289 9.44 19.52 2.19
CA GLN A 289 10.13 18.78 1.14
C GLN A 289 9.95 17.27 1.37
N PRO A 290 10.01 16.44 0.32
CA PRO A 290 10.00 15.00 0.49
C PRO A 290 11.21 14.53 1.29
N ILE A 291 11.01 13.54 2.17
CA ILE A 291 12.08 12.85 2.89
C ILE A 291 12.71 11.75 2.05
N MET A 292 11.97 11.25 1.04
CA MET A 292 12.42 10.26 0.06
C MET A 292 11.82 10.57 -1.32
N GLU A 293 12.65 10.51 -2.35
CA GLU A 293 12.28 10.79 -3.75
C GLU A 293 12.73 9.65 -4.67
N PRO A 294 12.06 9.39 -5.81
CA PRO A 294 12.51 8.37 -6.77
C PRO A 294 13.74 8.88 -7.52
N ILE A 295 14.93 8.47 -7.08
CA ILE A 295 16.22 8.88 -7.65
C ILE A 295 17.06 7.74 -8.23
N ALA A 296 16.88 6.51 -7.75
CA ALA A 296 17.55 5.34 -8.29
C ALA A 296 16.86 4.87 -9.59
N THR A 297 17.61 4.22 -10.48
CA THR A 297 17.09 3.76 -11.77
C THR A 297 15.86 2.85 -11.60
N TYR A 298 15.88 1.94 -10.63
CA TYR A 298 14.78 1.04 -10.33
C TYR A 298 13.57 1.73 -9.67
N GLU A 299 13.70 2.99 -9.25
CA GLU A 299 12.59 3.83 -8.76
C GLU A 299 11.99 4.70 -9.87
N GLN A 300 12.78 4.95 -10.92
CA GLN A 300 12.39 5.80 -12.05
C GLN A 300 11.81 5.02 -13.22
N THR A 301 12.22 3.75 -13.38
CA THR A 301 11.84 2.91 -14.52
C THR A 301 11.36 1.56 -14.02
N GLY A 302 10.18 1.13 -14.47
CA GLY A 302 9.53 -0.13 -14.13
C GLY A 302 8.14 -0.18 -14.75
N PHE A 303 7.24 -0.96 -14.15
CA PHE A 303 5.86 -1.09 -14.60
C PHE A 303 5.13 0.27 -14.59
N PHE A 304 5.36 1.08 -13.56
CA PHE A 304 4.88 2.47 -13.46
C PHE A 304 5.96 3.32 -12.81
N GLY A 305 6.74 4.05 -13.61
CA GLY A 305 7.96 4.73 -13.18
C GLY A 305 7.76 5.96 -12.29
N ASN A 306 8.87 6.44 -11.69
CA ASN A 306 8.92 7.57 -10.76
C ASN A 306 8.12 7.37 -9.46
N VAL A 307 8.21 6.17 -8.88
CA VAL A 307 7.46 5.79 -7.67
C VAL A 307 8.39 5.27 -6.58
N VAL A 308 8.22 5.83 -5.37
CA VAL A 308 8.58 5.23 -4.09
C VAL A 308 7.32 5.24 -3.22
N PHE A 309 6.90 4.04 -2.75
CA PHE A 309 5.64 3.88 -2.02
C PHE A 309 5.80 2.84 -0.90
N SER A 310 5.47 3.19 0.34
CA SER A 310 5.64 2.28 1.47
C SER A 310 4.35 2.05 2.24
N ASN A 311 4.10 0.78 2.59
CA ASN A 311 3.02 0.33 3.47
C ASN A 311 3.54 -0.36 4.73
N GLY A 312 4.85 -0.48 4.88
CA GLY A 312 5.41 -1.24 5.98
C GLY A 312 6.80 -0.79 6.40
N GLN A 313 7.04 -0.87 7.70
CA GLN A 313 8.30 -0.49 8.33
C GLN A 313 8.53 -1.27 9.61
N ILE A 314 9.80 -1.38 10.02
CA ILE A 314 10.21 -1.88 11.34
C ILE A 314 11.07 -0.82 12.00
N VAL A 315 10.86 -0.62 13.29
CA VAL A 315 11.64 0.33 14.10
C VAL A 315 12.60 -0.44 14.99
N ASP A 316 13.90 -0.11 14.88
CA ASP A 316 14.94 -0.58 15.78
C ASP A 316 15.73 0.63 16.32
N GLY A 317 15.47 0.97 17.59
CA GLY A 317 16.01 2.16 18.21
C GLY A 317 15.65 3.45 17.47
N ASP A 318 16.64 4.15 16.92
CA ASP A 318 16.44 5.35 16.09
C ASP A 318 16.25 5.03 14.59
N THR A 319 16.39 3.77 14.19
CA THR A 319 16.35 3.37 12.78
C THR A 319 14.96 2.89 12.40
N ILE A 320 14.42 3.44 11.33
CA ILE A 320 13.25 2.93 10.60
C ILE A 320 13.78 2.15 9.40
N HIS A 321 13.57 0.84 9.38
CA HIS A 321 13.75 -0.02 8.22
C HIS A 321 12.48 0.06 7.38
N LEU A 322 12.52 0.85 6.31
CA LEU A 322 11.38 1.14 5.45
C LEU A 322 11.40 0.20 4.24
N TYR A 323 10.41 -0.69 4.14
CA TYR A 323 10.20 -1.56 2.98
C TYR A 323 9.23 -0.86 2.03
N TYR A 324 9.64 -0.72 0.75
CA TYR A 324 8.87 0.08 -0.19
C TYR A 324 8.82 -0.56 -1.58
N GLY A 325 7.74 -0.29 -2.29
CA GLY A 325 7.62 -0.56 -3.71
C GLY A 325 8.32 0.52 -4.52
N ALA A 326 9.08 0.10 -5.51
CA ALA A 326 9.77 0.99 -6.44
C ALA A 326 9.26 0.77 -7.86
N SER A 327 8.87 1.85 -8.54
CA SER A 327 8.33 1.88 -9.90
C SER A 327 7.18 0.88 -10.14
N ASP A 328 6.37 0.58 -9.10
CA ASP A 328 5.29 -0.41 -9.11
C ASP A 328 5.72 -1.79 -9.68
N GLU A 329 6.98 -2.20 -9.44
CA GLU A 329 7.51 -3.44 -10.00
C GLU A 329 8.28 -4.29 -9.00
N VAL A 330 9.09 -3.65 -8.15
CA VAL A 330 10.03 -4.35 -7.27
C VAL A 330 9.94 -3.85 -5.83
N ILE A 331 10.41 -4.67 -4.87
CA ILE A 331 10.48 -4.31 -3.47
C ILE A 331 11.91 -3.93 -3.09
N CYS A 332 12.04 -2.87 -2.34
CA CYS A 332 13.29 -2.28 -1.90
C CYS A 332 13.27 -2.00 -0.39
N LEU A 333 14.46 -1.75 0.17
CA LEU A 333 14.69 -1.40 1.56
C LEU A 333 15.50 -0.10 1.66
N ALA A 334 15.10 0.78 2.57
CA ALA A 334 15.87 1.97 2.94
C ALA A 334 15.82 2.22 4.44
N ASP A 335 16.89 2.75 4.99
CA ASP A 335 16.96 3.16 6.39
C ASP A 335 16.73 4.68 6.53
N LEU A 336 16.01 5.05 7.59
CA LEU A 336 15.78 6.42 8.03
C LEU A 336 16.07 6.52 9.53
N SER A 337 16.58 7.67 9.99
CA SER A 337 16.67 7.98 11.42
C SER A 337 15.43 8.74 11.85
N ILE A 338 14.73 8.26 12.89
CA ILE A 338 13.58 8.95 13.51
C ILE A 338 13.96 10.39 13.87
N GLN A 339 15.11 10.57 14.52
CA GLN A 339 15.56 11.89 14.93
C GLN A 339 15.83 12.83 13.75
N LYS A 340 16.39 12.32 12.64
CA LYS A 340 16.59 13.12 11.43
C LYS A 340 15.26 13.52 10.80
N VAL A 341 14.28 12.60 10.76
CA VAL A 341 12.94 12.89 10.24
C VAL A 341 12.27 13.95 11.11
N LEU A 342 12.27 13.80 12.45
CA LEU A 342 11.69 14.78 13.37
C LEU A 342 12.37 16.15 13.26
N ASN A 343 13.69 16.19 13.11
CA ASN A 343 14.42 17.44 12.92
C ASN A 343 14.06 18.14 11.59
N SER A 344 13.79 17.38 10.53
CA SER A 344 13.35 17.94 9.24
C SER A 344 11.96 18.57 9.29
N LEU A 345 11.15 18.23 10.29
CA LEU A 345 9.83 18.81 10.51
C LEU A 345 9.87 20.15 11.28
N LYS A 346 11.02 20.51 11.86
CA LYS A 346 11.22 21.74 12.64
C LYS A 346 11.88 22.87 11.84
N SER A 347 12.31 22.57 10.59
CA SER A 347 13.05 23.49 9.72
C SER A 347 12.17 24.36 8.82
#